data_ca41593a53b8fc119d346bf17c1a69b1
#
_entry.id   ca41593a53b8fc119d346bf17c1a69b1
#
_cell.length_a   1.000
_cell.length_b   1.000
_cell.length_c   1.000
_cell.angle_alpha   90.00
_cell.angle_beta   90.00
_cell.angle_gamma   90.00
#
_symmetry.space_group_name_H-M   'P 1'
#
loop_
_entity.id
_entity.type
_entity.pdbx_description
1 polymer ?
#
loop_
_entity_poly.entity_id
_entity_poly.type
_entity_poly.pdbx_seq_one_letter_code
_entity_poly.pdbx_strand_id
1 'polypeptide(L)'
;MFLHFPPHVDKIAEIICNDLERLFADAVESRLQFMQMRGVTDPYDLAQIRQDYISEFLPKQQALLDKYLDVVPAYLAEKGVSDDEFEQAWALMGGIWNNLEFERIRTIVKLQKDYPEVLEVAKVLGRIADDDGNEKVPLGGGNTMSVDHSAPSDIEGVTVGNDLSSMLPSEMAQMVDEDLNGLFVYKFATRNLQNFRYKSQIMNPSHKLQMHKARQKGPMVVCLDTSGSMAGVPERISHSLIVKLLQLALRQDRDFLLIAFSYMAKAFEVRKNRARLLDFFRKPSSGDTDVSDMLNMCIETLMSKPEFMSADVCLVSDYKMPVAGDALMKRILDLREAGTRFYGLQIGETSFKEWPKYFDRIWNLNFKMKLRPSYLMK
;
A
#
# COMPACT_ATOMS: atom_id res chain seq x y z
N MET A 1 -23.81 4.58 15.63
CA MET A 1 -24.62 3.91 14.59
C MET A 1 -25.61 4.92 14.03
N PHE A 2 -25.57 5.20 12.76
CA PHE A 2 -26.39 6.22 12.10
C PHE A 2 -27.53 5.60 11.29
N LEU A 3 -27.27 4.46 10.63
CA LEU A 3 -28.23 3.79 9.76
C LEU A 3 -29.10 2.81 10.53
N HIS A 4 -30.33 2.65 10.07
CA HIS A 4 -31.27 1.68 10.61
C HIS A 4 -31.09 0.34 9.88
N PHE A 5 -30.74 -0.71 10.62
CA PHE A 5 -30.54 -2.05 10.09
C PHE A 5 -31.75 -2.94 10.34
N PRO A 6 -32.07 -3.84 9.40
CA PRO A 6 -33.11 -4.85 9.63
C PRO A 6 -32.73 -5.76 10.82
N PRO A 7 -33.71 -6.29 11.57
CA PRO A 7 -33.45 -7.10 12.76
C PRO A 7 -32.83 -8.48 12.45
N HIS A 8 -33.00 -8.95 11.22
CA HIS A 8 -32.41 -10.22 10.74
C HIS A 8 -31.74 -9.95 9.40
N VAL A 9 -30.43 -10.03 9.39
CA VAL A 9 -29.60 -9.86 8.19
C VAL A 9 -28.83 -11.15 7.91
N ASP A 10 -28.78 -11.54 6.65
CA ASP A 10 -27.83 -12.55 6.19
C ASP A 10 -26.42 -11.96 6.10
N LYS A 11 -25.42 -12.79 5.83
CA LYS A 11 -24.02 -12.37 5.75
C LYS A 11 -23.79 -11.26 4.72
N ILE A 12 -24.50 -11.31 3.59
CA ILE A 12 -24.40 -10.30 2.51
C ILE A 12 -24.93 -8.95 2.98
N ALA A 13 -26.12 -8.95 3.58
CA ALA A 13 -26.73 -7.76 4.12
C ALA A 13 -25.91 -7.15 5.26
N GLU A 14 -25.32 -7.98 6.13
CA GLU A 14 -24.40 -7.53 7.18
C GLU A 14 -23.17 -6.81 6.61
N ILE A 15 -22.54 -7.35 5.57
CA ILE A 15 -21.40 -6.71 4.90
C ILE A 15 -21.78 -5.35 4.34
N ILE A 16 -22.92 -5.26 3.65
CA ILE A 16 -23.41 -4.00 3.07
C ILE A 16 -23.70 -2.97 4.16
N CYS A 17 -24.43 -3.38 5.21
CA CYS A 17 -24.78 -2.51 6.33
C CYS A 17 -23.54 -1.93 7.01
N ASN A 18 -22.60 -2.79 7.38
CA ASN A 18 -21.38 -2.37 8.09
C ASN A 18 -20.49 -1.45 7.24
N ASP A 19 -20.37 -1.72 5.95
CA ASP A 19 -19.54 -0.89 5.08
C ASP A 19 -20.18 0.48 4.81
N LEU A 20 -21.49 0.55 4.57
CA LEU A 20 -22.19 1.82 4.39
C LEU A 20 -22.24 2.66 5.66
N GLU A 21 -22.43 2.05 6.84
CA GLU A 21 -22.34 2.75 8.12
C GLU A 21 -20.96 3.37 8.34
N ARG A 22 -19.90 2.59 8.08
CA ARG A 22 -18.52 3.06 8.17
C ARG A 22 -18.25 4.21 7.20
N LEU A 23 -18.64 4.08 5.93
CA LEU A 23 -18.45 5.12 4.92
C LEU A 23 -19.18 6.41 5.27
N PHE A 24 -20.38 6.30 5.86
CA PHE A 24 -21.12 7.46 6.32
C PHE A 24 -20.44 8.12 7.52
N ALA A 25 -19.96 7.33 8.49
CA ALA A 25 -19.21 7.84 9.63
C ALA A 25 -17.93 8.58 9.18
N ASP A 26 -17.18 7.98 8.25
CA ASP A 26 -15.96 8.58 7.67
C ASP A 26 -16.28 9.90 6.92
N ALA A 27 -17.42 9.99 6.25
CA ALA A 27 -17.86 11.20 5.57
C ALA A 27 -18.21 12.33 6.56
N VAL A 28 -18.88 12.00 7.66
CA VAL A 28 -19.17 12.95 8.75
C VAL A 28 -17.87 13.49 9.34
N GLU A 29 -16.92 12.61 9.66
CA GLU A 29 -15.63 12.99 10.23
C GLU A 29 -14.81 13.85 9.28
N SER A 30 -14.74 13.47 8.01
CA SER A 30 -14.05 14.24 6.96
C SER A 30 -14.65 15.65 6.79
N ARG A 31 -15.97 15.78 6.95
CA ARG A 31 -16.65 17.10 6.94
C ARG A 31 -16.18 17.99 8.09
N LEU A 32 -16.10 17.42 9.29
CA LEU A 32 -15.64 18.15 10.48
C LEU A 32 -14.19 18.59 10.34
N GLN A 33 -13.30 17.68 9.94
CA GLN A 33 -11.89 18.00 9.69
C GLN A 33 -11.72 19.11 8.66
N PHE A 34 -12.50 19.08 7.57
CA PHE A 34 -12.49 20.15 6.57
C PHE A 34 -12.89 21.50 7.15
N MET A 35 -13.89 21.54 8.02
CA MET A 35 -14.32 22.79 8.66
C MET A 35 -13.31 23.30 9.68
N GLN A 36 -12.65 22.40 10.42
CA GLN A 36 -11.54 22.74 11.31
C GLN A 36 -10.36 23.38 10.53
N MET A 37 -9.98 22.80 9.39
CA MET A 37 -8.95 23.38 8.52
C MET A 37 -9.34 24.77 7.98
N ARG A 38 -10.63 25.07 7.90
CA ARG A 38 -11.15 26.41 7.54
C ARG A 38 -11.25 27.39 8.70
N GLY A 39 -10.79 26.99 9.90
CA GLY A 39 -10.71 27.86 11.07
C GLY A 39 -11.92 27.78 11.99
N VAL A 40 -12.84 26.84 11.81
CA VAL A 40 -13.93 26.59 12.75
C VAL A 40 -13.38 25.74 13.90
N THR A 41 -13.15 26.36 15.07
CA THR A 41 -12.54 25.70 16.22
C THR A 41 -13.49 25.57 17.40
N ASP A 42 -14.62 26.31 17.39
CA ASP A 42 -15.60 26.23 18.45
C ASP A 42 -16.30 24.86 18.48
N PRO A 43 -16.28 24.14 19.61
CA PRO A 43 -16.93 22.84 19.74
C PRO A 43 -18.45 22.87 19.49
N TYR A 44 -19.12 23.98 19.82
CA TYR A 44 -20.55 24.14 19.58
C TYR A 44 -20.87 24.26 18.08
N ASP A 45 -20.10 25.10 17.37
CA ASP A 45 -20.25 25.22 15.91
C ASP A 45 -19.96 23.92 15.19
N LEU A 46 -18.93 23.16 15.62
CA LEU A 46 -18.61 21.84 15.06
C LEU A 46 -19.73 20.83 15.34
N ALA A 47 -20.33 20.85 16.53
CA ALA A 47 -21.47 19.99 16.85
C ALA A 47 -22.70 20.32 16.01
N GLN A 48 -22.97 21.61 15.77
CA GLN A 48 -24.06 22.05 14.90
C GLN A 48 -23.83 21.61 13.45
N ILE A 49 -22.64 21.83 12.91
CA ILE A 49 -22.26 21.40 11.55
C ILE A 49 -22.41 19.89 11.39
N ARG A 50 -22.01 19.11 12.40
CA ARG A 50 -22.19 17.66 12.43
C ARG A 50 -23.67 17.28 12.34
N GLN A 51 -24.49 17.90 13.19
CA GLN A 51 -25.94 17.62 13.23
C GLN A 51 -26.61 17.97 11.91
N ASP A 52 -26.29 19.14 11.33
CA ASP A 52 -26.84 19.58 10.04
C ASP A 52 -26.45 18.61 8.91
N TYR A 53 -25.16 18.20 8.87
CA TYR A 53 -24.71 17.23 7.89
C TYR A 53 -25.41 15.88 8.01
N ILE A 54 -25.54 15.37 9.23
CA ILE A 54 -26.23 14.11 9.49
C ILE A 54 -27.71 14.23 9.06
N SER A 55 -28.41 15.29 9.45
CA SER A 55 -29.83 15.47 9.13
C SER A 55 -30.08 15.59 7.63
N GLU A 56 -29.16 16.16 6.87
CA GLU A 56 -29.27 16.30 5.41
C GLU A 56 -28.99 14.99 4.68
N PHE A 57 -27.95 14.24 5.10
CA PHE A 57 -27.45 13.12 4.31
C PHE A 57 -27.92 11.75 4.80
N LEU A 58 -28.27 11.61 6.09
CA LEU A 58 -28.74 10.34 6.65
C LEU A 58 -29.96 9.74 5.90
N PRO A 59 -30.99 10.51 5.50
CA PRO A 59 -32.10 9.94 4.74
C PRO A 59 -31.69 9.40 3.38
N LYS A 60 -30.72 10.05 2.73
CA LYS A 60 -30.20 9.62 1.43
C LYS A 60 -29.42 8.31 1.55
N GLN A 61 -28.61 8.19 2.63
CA GLN A 61 -27.83 6.97 2.90
C GLN A 61 -28.74 5.82 3.32
N GLN A 62 -29.79 6.08 4.10
CA GLN A 62 -30.78 5.06 4.44
C GLN A 62 -31.51 4.53 3.19
N ALA A 63 -31.95 5.41 2.31
CA ALA A 63 -32.59 5.01 1.06
C ALA A 63 -31.64 4.20 0.15
N LEU A 64 -30.34 4.52 0.17
CA LEU A 64 -29.34 3.76 -0.58
C LEU A 64 -29.15 2.36 0.02
N LEU A 65 -29.08 2.26 1.34
CA LEU A 65 -29.00 0.98 2.05
C LEU A 65 -30.21 0.10 1.73
N ASP A 66 -31.43 0.63 1.87
CA ASP A 66 -32.67 -0.10 1.62
C ASP A 66 -32.70 -0.63 0.18
N LYS A 67 -32.30 0.21 -0.80
CA LYS A 67 -32.17 -0.20 -2.20
C LYS A 67 -31.15 -1.33 -2.39
N TYR A 68 -30.01 -1.28 -1.72
CA TYR A 68 -28.99 -2.31 -1.87
C TYR A 68 -29.40 -3.63 -1.24
N LEU A 69 -30.10 -3.60 -0.11
CA LEU A 69 -30.64 -4.79 0.54
C LEU A 69 -31.69 -5.51 -0.32
N ASP A 70 -32.40 -4.79 -1.17
CA ASP A 70 -33.35 -5.39 -2.12
C ASP A 70 -32.66 -5.97 -3.36
N VAL A 71 -31.76 -5.17 -3.97
CA VAL A 71 -31.22 -5.48 -5.31
C VAL A 71 -30.07 -6.46 -5.26
N VAL A 72 -29.17 -6.31 -4.29
CA VAL A 72 -27.90 -7.06 -4.29
C VAL A 72 -28.10 -8.55 -3.99
N PRO A 73 -28.82 -8.96 -2.94
CA PRO A 73 -29.01 -10.39 -2.67
C PRO A 73 -29.74 -11.10 -3.81
N ALA A 74 -30.74 -10.47 -4.41
CA ALA A 74 -31.47 -11.01 -5.55
C ALA A 74 -30.56 -11.25 -6.76
N TYR A 75 -29.70 -10.29 -7.08
CA TYR A 75 -28.72 -10.41 -8.17
C TYR A 75 -27.69 -11.53 -7.90
N LEU A 76 -27.19 -11.62 -6.68
CA LEU A 76 -26.20 -12.63 -6.30
C LEU A 76 -26.78 -14.04 -6.37
N ALA A 77 -28.02 -14.21 -5.93
CA ALA A 77 -28.75 -15.48 -6.03
C ALA A 77 -28.95 -15.91 -7.49
N GLU A 78 -29.39 -14.97 -8.37
CA GLU A 78 -29.54 -15.22 -9.81
C GLU A 78 -28.22 -15.68 -10.46
N LYS A 79 -27.10 -15.06 -10.08
CA LYS A 79 -25.78 -15.33 -10.65
C LYS A 79 -25.00 -16.46 -9.97
N GLY A 80 -25.54 -17.06 -8.91
CA GLY A 80 -24.87 -18.11 -8.15
C GLY A 80 -23.54 -17.67 -7.57
N VAL A 81 -23.51 -16.45 -6.99
CA VAL A 81 -22.32 -15.88 -6.36
C VAL A 81 -22.26 -16.33 -4.90
N SER A 82 -21.11 -16.82 -4.46
CA SER A 82 -20.91 -17.15 -3.04
C SER A 82 -20.64 -15.89 -2.20
N ASP A 83 -20.94 -15.98 -0.91
CA ASP A 83 -20.70 -14.88 0.05
C ASP A 83 -19.25 -14.41 0.04
N ASP A 84 -18.29 -15.35 -0.06
CA ASP A 84 -16.86 -15.04 -0.09
C ASP A 84 -16.45 -14.30 -1.39
N GLU A 85 -17.02 -14.69 -2.54
CA GLU A 85 -16.81 -13.95 -3.80
C GLU A 85 -17.40 -12.54 -3.72
N PHE A 86 -18.57 -12.41 -3.12
CA PHE A 86 -19.22 -11.11 -2.92
C PHE A 86 -18.38 -10.23 -2.00
N GLU A 87 -18.00 -10.72 -0.81
CA GLU A 87 -17.19 -9.97 0.16
C GLU A 87 -15.90 -9.43 -0.46
N GLN A 88 -15.19 -10.29 -1.22
CA GLN A 88 -13.95 -9.89 -1.89
C GLN A 88 -14.17 -8.82 -2.96
N ALA A 89 -15.23 -8.91 -3.74
CA ALA A 89 -15.55 -7.92 -4.77
C ALA A 89 -16.10 -6.63 -4.17
N TRP A 90 -17.00 -6.71 -3.21
CA TRP A 90 -17.62 -5.57 -2.54
C TRP A 90 -16.60 -4.67 -1.85
N ALA A 91 -15.62 -5.25 -1.16
CA ALA A 91 -14.54 -4.49 -0.52
C ALA A 91 -13.79 -3.55 -1.47
N LEU A 92 -13.81 -3.84 -2.77
CA LEU A 92 -13.17 -3.04 -3.82
C LEU A 92 -14.09 -2.02 -4.47
N MET A 93 -15.39 -2.19 -4.32
CA MET A 93 -16.39 -1.30 -4.93
C MET A 93 -16.58 0.01 -4.16
N GLY A 94 -16.05 0.12 -2.93
CA GLY A 94 -16.12 1.35 -2.14
C GLY A 94 -17.55 1.74 -1.74
N GLY A 95 -18.42 0.77 -1.55
CA GLY A 95 -19.81 0.99 -1.13
C GLY A 95 -20.76 1.45 -2.25
N ILE A 96 -20.32 1.40 -3.52
CA ILE A 96 -21.17 1.76 -4.67
C ILE A 96 -21.49 0.49 -5.46
N TRP A 97 -22.77 0.08 -5.45
CA TRP A 97 -23.19 -1.08 -6.22
C TRP A 97 -23.35 -0.74 -7.71
N ASN A 98 -22.69 -1.55 -8.56
CA ASN A 98 -22.85 -1.53 -10.00
C ASN A 98 -22.62 -2.94 -10.56
N ASN A 99 -23.60 -3.52 -11.24
CA ASN A 99 -23.57 -4.90 -11.74
C ASN A 99 -22.38 -5.15 -12.69
N LEU A 100 -22.09 -4.22 -13.59
CA LEU A 100 -20.99 -4.36 -14.57
C LEU A 100 -19.62 -4.33 -13.88
N GLU A 101 -19.44 -3.43 -12.92
CA GLU A 101 -18.19 -3.35 -12.15
C GLU A 101 -18.02 -4.57 -11.26
N PHE A 102 -19.09 -5.04 -10.64
CA PHE A 102 -19.08 -6.26 -9.84
C PHE A 102 -18.61 -7.46 -10.66
N GLU A 103 -19.17 -7.70 -11.85
CA GLU A 103 -18.77 -8.82 -12.71
C GLU A 103 -17.32 -8.66 -13.21
N ARG A 104 -16.88 -7.45 -13.48
CA ARG A 104 -15.50 -7.17 -13.87
C ARG A 104 -14.54 -7.51 -12.73
N ILE A 105 -14.79 -7.04 -11.51
CA ILE A 105 -13.98 -7.35 -10.32
C ILE A 105 -14.02 -8.85 -10.03
N ARG A 106 -15.20 -9.47 -10.08
CA ARG A 106 -15.38 -10.91 -9.89
C ARG A 106 -14.51 -11.72 -10.86
N THR A 107 -14.46 -11.31 -12.12
CA THR A 107 -13.61 -11.95 -13.14
C THR A 107 -12.13 -11.81 -12.78
N ILE A 108 -11.69 -10.63 -12.32
CA ILE A 108 -10.33 -10.37 -11.88
C ILE A 108 -9.97 -11.22 -10.65
N VAL A 109 -10.86 -11.32 -9.68
CA VAL A 109 -10.66 -12.15 -8.48
C VAL A 109 -10.56 -13.63 -8.84
N LYS A 110 -11.36 -14.12 -9.77
CA LYS A 110 -11.25 -15.52 -10.26
C LYS A 110 -9.91 -15.84 -10.88
N LEU A 111 -9.29 -14.90 -11.60
CA LEU A 111 -7.97 -15.09 -12.20
C LEU A 111 -6.87 -15.37 -11.16
N GLN A 112 -7.03 -14.94 -9.90
CA GLN A 112 -6.06 -15.24 -8.84
C GLN A 112 -5.86 -16.75 -8.62
N LYS A 113 -6.88 -17.57 -8.88
CA LYS A 113 -6.81 -19.03 -8.76
C LYS A 113 -5.99 -19.66 -9.89
N ASP A 114 -5.95 -19.00 -11.05
CA ASP A 114 -5.26 -19.52 -12.24
C ASP A 114 -3.76 -19.16 -12.23
N TYR A 115 -3.36 -18.15 -11.44
CA TYR A 115 -1.99 -17.64 -11.36
C TYR A 115 -1.48 -17.62 -9.92
N PRO A 116 -1.00 -18.76 -9.39
CA PRO A 116 -0.49 -18.87 -8.02
C PRO A 116 0.70 -17.94 -7.75
N GLU A 117 1.47 -17.54 -8.77
CA GLU A 117 2.57 -16.59 -8.66
C GLU A 117 2.09 -15.22 -8.17
N VAL A 118 0.88 -14.81 -8.54
CA VAL A 118 0.24 -13.58 -8.03
C VAL A 118 0.06 -13.67 -6.52
N LEU A 119 -0.32 -14.84 -6.01
CA LEU A 119 -0.48 -15.07 -4.57
C LEU A 119 0.86 -15.07 -3.86
N GLU A 120 1.93 -15.62 -4.47
CA GLU A 120 3.28 -15.58 -3.87
C GLU A 120 3.80 -14.14 -3.76
N VAL A 121 3.69 -13.34 -4.84
CA VAL A 121 4.06 -11.92 -4.80
C VAL A 121 3.27 -11.19 -3.71
N ALA A 122 1.96 -11.44 -3.64
CA ALA A 122 1.10 -10.84 -2.65
C ALA A 122 1.47 -11.26 -1.21
N LYS A 123 1.85 -12.52 -0.98
CA LYS A 123 2.33 -12.99 0.33
C LYS A 123 3.59 -12.24 0.77
N VAL A 124 4.59 -12.12 -0.10
CA VAL A 124 5.85 -11.44 0.23
C VAL A 124 5.62 -9.96 0.47
N LEU A 125 4.92 -9.25 -0.42
CA LEU A 125 4.57 -7.83 -0.24
C LEU A 125 3.63 -7.63 0.95
N GLY A 126 2.70 -8.58 1.17
CA GLY A 126 1.80 -8.59 2.32
C GLY A 126 2.49 -8.95 3.62
N ARG A 127 3.75 -9.45 3.57
CA ARG A 127 4.47 -9.99 4.73
C ARG A 127 3.60 -10.97 5.53
N ILE A 128 2.93 -11.85 4.81
CA ILE A 128 2.14 -12.92 5.41
C ILE A 128 3.12 -14.04 5.79
N ALA A 129 3.25 -14.33 7.09
CA ALA A 129 3.97 -15.50 7.54
C ALA A 129 3.26 -16.76 7.01
N ASP A 130 4.03 -17.76 6.57
CA ASP A 130 3.47 -19.10 6.37
C ASP A 130 2.98 -19.65 7.71
N ASP A 131 1.96 -20.52 7.71
CA ASP A 131 1.24 -21.05 8.89
C ASP A 131 2.13 -21.69 9.98
N ASP A 132 3.41 -21.92 9.70
CA ASP A 132 4.40 -22.46 10.63
C ASP A 132 5.12 -21.41 11.51
N GLY A 133 4.72 -20.14 11.48
CA GLY A 133 5.28 -19.07 12.34
C GLY A 133 6.77 -18.77 12.11
N ASN A 134 7.41 -19.37 11.12
CA ASN A 134 8.79 -19.14 10.74
C ASN A 134 8.85 -18.42 9.40
N GLU A 135 9.18 -17.12 9.41
CA GLU A 135 9.70 -16.45 8.22
C GLU A 135 11.02 -17.11 7.80
N LYS A 136 10.94 -18.15 7.00
CA LYS A 136 12.10 -18.65 6.24
C LYS A 136 12.30 -17.69 5.06
N VAL A 137 12.98 -16.58 5.31
CA VAL A 137 13.62 -15.82 4.23
C VAL A 137 14.78 -16.71 3.74
N PRO A 138 14.81 -17.15 2.46
CA PRO A 138 15.99 -17.78 1.92
C PRO A 138 17.08 -16.68 1.83
N LEU A 139 17.99 -16.68 2.76
CA LEU A 139 19.20 -15.90 2.66
C LEU A 139 20.01 -16.45 1.47
N GLY A 140 20.00 -15.71 0.37
CA GLY A 140 21.07 -15.79 -0.61
C GLY A 140 22.37 -15.51 0.11
N GLY A 141 23.29 -16.48 0.09
CA GLY A 141 24.58 -16.37 0.78
C GLY A 141 25.39 -15.18 0.25
N GLY A 142 25.50 -14.17 1.06
CA GLY A 142 26.42 -13.06 0.96
C GLY A 142 26.64 -12.55 2.37
N ASN A 143 27.90 -12.52 2.80
CA ASN A 143 28.30 -11.90 4.06
C ASN A 143 27.94 -10.42 4.03
N THR A 144 26.75 -10.06 4.47
CA THR A 144 26.37 -8.67 4.69
C THR A 144 26.66 -8.31 6.13
N MET A 145 27.66 -7.46 6.33
CA MET A 145 27.84 -6.74 7.58
C MET A 145 26.63 -5.83 7.78
N SER A 146 25.75 -6.18 8.70
CA SER A 146 24.69 -5.26 9.14
C SER A 146 25.23 -4.41 10.28
N VAL A 147 25.30 -3.10 10.03
CA VAL A 147 25.61 -2.12 11.07
C VAL A 147 24.32 -1.85 11.86
N ASP A 148 24.27 -2.31 13.10
CA ASP A 148 23.19 -1.98 14.02
C ASP A 148 23.57 -0.71 14.79
N HIS A 149 22.94 0.41 14.47
CA HIS A 149 23.20 1.71 15.10
C HIS A 149 22.57 1.84 16.50
N SER A 150 21.89 0.85 17.01
CA SER A 150 21.15 0.88 18.27
C SER A 150 21.90 0.22 19.45
N ALA A 151 23.02 -0.44 19.23
CA ALA A 151 23.82 -1.03 20.31
C ALA A 151 25.00 -0.10 20.69
N PRO A 152 25.03 0.48 21.90
CA PRO A 152 26.10 1.38 22.32
C PRO A 152 27.36 0.57 22.65
N SER A 153 28.23 0.33 21.66
CA SER A 153 29.52 -0.32 21.93
C SER A 153 30.69 0.65 21.94
N ASP A 154 30.82 1.53 20.94
CA ASP A 154 31.86 2.54 20.88
C ASP A 154 31.34 3.85 20.27
N ILE A 155 31.74 4.99 20.85
CA ILE A 155 31.38 6.31 20.32
C ILE A 155 32.39 6.65 19.23
N GLU A 156 31.93 6.76 17.97
CA GLU A 156 32.75 7.19 16.84
C GLU A 156 32.81 8.72 16.73
N GLY A 157 31.81 9.43 17.20
CA GLY A 157 31.73 10.87 17.08
C GLY A 157 30.36 11.44 17.45
N VAL A 158 30.09 12.63 16.95
CA VAL A 158 28.81 13.35 17.14
C VAL A 158 28.13 13.54 15.77
N THR A 159 26.85 13.41 15.74
CA THR A 159 25.99 13.70 14.59
C THR A 159 24.86 14.63 15.00
N VAL A 160 24.13 15.16 14.05
CA VAL A 160 22.97 16.04 14.31
C VAL A 160 21.70 15.28 13.94
N GLY A 161 20.72 15.31 14.84
CA GLY A 161 19.46 14.56 14.65
C GLY A 161 18.37 15.00 15.62
N ASN A 162 17.41 14.11 15.87
CA ASN A 162 16.34 14.30 16.86
C ASN A 162 16.09 13.05 17.70
N ASP A 163 17.08 12.18 17.82
CA ASP A 163 16.98 10.97 18.63
C ASP A 163 17.32 11.29 20.10
N LEU A 164 16.29 11.26 20.95
CA LEU A 164 16.43 11.55 22.38
C LEU A 164 17.24 10.48 23.13
N SER A 165 17.32 9.26 22.60
CA SER A 165 18.02 8.14 23.27
C SER A 165 19.53 8.23 23.17
N SER A 166 20.04 8.90 22.13
CA SER A 166 21.45 9.08 21.85
C SER A 166 21.96 10.51 22.02
N MET A 167 21.13 11.39 22.59
CA MET A 167 21.48 12.80 22.71
C MET A 167 22.65 13.03 23.69
N LEU A 168 23.47 14.03 23.40
CA LEU A 168 24.60 14.40 24.26
C LEU A 168 24.10 14.94 25.61
N PRO A 169 24.91 14.77 26.71
CA PRO A 169 24.57 15.34 28.01
C PRO A 169 24.37 16.85 28.00
N SER A 170 25.05 17.58 27.11
CA SER A 170 24.86 19.03 26.91
C SER A 170 23.47 19.40 26.40
N GLU A 171 22.87 18.57 25.53
CA GLU A 171 21.51 18.75 25.05
C GLU A 171 20.49 18.37 26.12
N MET A 172 20.80 17.33 26.91
CA MET A 172 19.97 16.92 28.06
C MET A 172 19.94 18.03 29.14
N ALA A 173 21.05 18.71 29.39
CA ALA A 173 21.09 19.86 30.28
C ALA A 173 20.20 21.01 29.82
N GLN A 174 20.17 21.31 28.50
CA GLN A 174 19.28 22.33 27.91
C GLN A 174 17.80 21.93 28.02
N MET A 175 17.48 20.64 28.03
CA MET A 175 16.11 20.17 28.21
C MET A 175 15.55 20.48 29.61
N VAL A 176 16.39 20.41 30.61
CA VAL A 176 16.00 20.57 32.03
C VAL A 176 16.09 22.04 32.50
N ASP A 177 16.91 22.85 31.86
CA ASP A 177 17.12 24.26 32.20
C ASP A 177 15.93 25.11 31.69
N GLU A 178 15.30 25.87 32.59
CA GLU A 178 14.13 26.70 32.26
C GLU A 178 14.42 27.78 31.23
N ASP A 179 15.61 28.36 31.21
CA ASP A 179 16.00 29.41 30.29
C ASP A 179 16.40 28.86 28.90
N LEU A 180 16.90 27.60 28.88
CA LEU A 180 17.41 26.97 27.64
C LEU A 180 16.42 25.96 27.02
N ASN A 181 15.32 25.65 27.68
CA ASN A 181 14.32 24.68 27.19
C ASN A 181 13.76 25.09 25.82
N GLY A 182 13.51 26.39 25.60
CA GLY A 182 13.07 26.92 24.28
C GLY A 182 14.07 26.62 23.16
N LEU A 183 15.37 26.69 23.44
CA LEU A 183 16.41 26.35 22.50
C LEU A 183 16.45 24.83 22.22
N PHE A 184 16.27 24.02 23.26
CA PHE A 184 16.19 22.57 23.12
C PHE A 184 15.01 22.17 22.22
N VAL A 185 13.80 22.72 22.46
CA VAL A 185 12.59 22.44 21.64
C VAL A 185 12.79 22.87 20.20
N TYR A 186 13.42 24.02 19.96
CA TYR A 186 13.77 24.48 18.62
C TYR A 186 14.72 23.49 17.92
N LYS A 187 15.81 23.07 18.57
CA LYS A 187 16.77 22.11 18.04
C LYS A 187 16.12 20.76 17.76
N PHE A 188 15.25 20.29 18.64
CA PHE A 188 14.52 19.04 18.47
C PHE A 188 13.60 19.09 17.23
N ALA A 189 12.82 20.16 17.11
CA ALA A 189 11.89 20.35 16.00
C ALA A 189 12.61 20.51 14.63
N THR A 190 13.79 21.15 14.64
CA THR A 190 14.61 21.34 13.43
C THR A 190 15.61 20.21 13.19
N ARG A 191 15.58 19.12 13.99
CA ARG A 191 16.51 17.99 13.94
C ARG A 191 17.98 18.37 14.08
N ASN A 192 18.26 19.35 14.92
CA ASN A 192 19.58 19.90 15.18
C ASN A 192 20.13 19.58 16.58
N LEU A 193 19.57 18.56 17.27
CA LEU A 193 20.17 18.05 18.51
C LEU A 193 21.48 17.33 18.20
N GLN A 194 22.46 17.53 19.05
CA GLN A 194 23.71 16.77 18.99
C GLN A 194 23.51 15.40 19.60
N ASN A 195 23.78 14.36 18.81
CA ASN A 195 23.60 12.96 19.17
C ASN A 195 24.93 12.22 19.08
N PHE A 196 25.15 11.25 19.96
CA PHE A 196 26.27 10.33 19.82
C PHE A 196 26.10 9.48 18.55
N ARG A 197 27.18 9.35 17.80
CA ARG A 197 27.29 8.40 16.69
C ARG A 197 28.07 7.19 17.18
N TYR A 198 27.40 6.04 17.24
CA TYR A 198 28.00 4.80 17.71
C TYR A 198 28.57 4.01 16.52
N LYS A 199 29.73 3.38 16.75
CA LYS A 199 30.31 2.43 15.79
C LYS A 199 30.02 1.04 16.32
N SER A 200 29.06 0.35 15.75
CA SER A 200 28.81 -1.05 16.08
C SER A 200 29.41 -1.97 15.01
N GLN A 201 30.52 -2.61 15.32
CA GLN A 201 30.96 -3.81 14.62
C GLN A 201 30.62 -5.00 15.53
N ILE A 202 29.56 -5.71 15.26
CA ILE A 202 29.28 -6.98 15.92
C ILE A 202 29.59 -8.09 14.93
N MET A 203 30.73 -8.76 15.11
CA MET A 203 30.96 -10.10 14.59
C MET A 203 30.16 -11.07 15.47
N ASN A 204 29.06 -11.60 14.97
CA ASN A 204 28.36 -12.71 15.60
C ASN A 204 28.62 -14.01 14.86
N PRO A 205 29.48 -14.90 15.40
CA PRO A 205 29.47 -16.29 15.04
C PRO A 205 28.62 -17.06 16.06
N SER A 206 27.35 -17.06 15.96
CA SER A 206 26.51 -18.09 16.53
C SER A 206 25.04 -17.88 16.24
N HIS A 207 24.44 -18.92 15.69
CA HIS A 207 23.02 -19.15 15.55
C HIS A 207 22.28 -19.00 16.89
N LYS A 208 21.91 -17.79 17.27
CA LYS A 208 20.81 -17.57 18.18
C LYS A 208 19.70 -16.96 17.37
N LEU A 209 18.62 -17.72 17.23
CA LEU A 209 17.31 -17.25 16.77
C LEU A 209 16.91 -16.03 17.61
N GLN A 210 17.32 -14.83 17.18
CA GLN A 210 16.72 -13.63 17.69
C GLN A 210 15.31 -13.56 17.08
N MET A 211 14.31 -13.69 17.93
CA MET A 211 12.97 -13.25 17.60
C MET A 211 13.05 -11.78 17.21
N HIS A 212 13.19 -11.51 15.91
CA HIS A 212 13.01 -10.16 15.42
C HIS A 212 11.60 -9.73 15.79
N LYS A 213 11.49 -8.66 16.60
CA LYS A 213 10.22 -7.91 16.73
C LYS A 213 9.65 -7.80 15.32
N ALA A 214 8.44 -8.29 15.12
CA ALA A 214 7.77 -8.24 13.83
C ALA A 214 7.95 -6.82 13.28
N ARG A 215 8.75 -6.66 12.22
CA ARG A 215 8.97 -5.35 11.59
C ARG A 215 7.59 -4.82 11.24
N GLN A 216 7.30 -3.60 11.66
CA GLN A 216 6.04 -2.95 11.31
C GLN A 216 5.83 -3.08 9.80
N LYS A 217 4.65 -3.54 9.41
CA LYS A 217 4.29 -3.73 8.01
C LYS A 217 4.25 -2.35 7.34
N GLY A 218 5.27 -2.03 6.55
CA GLY A 218 5.36 -0.76 5.81
C GLY A 218 4.27 -0.63 4.76
N PRO A 219 4.09 0.55 4.16
CA PRO A 219 3.16 0.79 3.07
C PRO A 219 3.54 -0.04 1.82
N MET A 220 2.62 -0.18 0.88
CA MET A 220 2.85 -0.86 -0.40
C MET A 220 2.79 0.15 -1.55
N VAL A 221 3.78 0.10 -2.43
CA VAL A 221 3.82 0.90 -3.67
C VAL A 221 3.88 -0.06 -4.85
N VAL A 222 2.94 0.01 -5.77
CA VAL A 222 2.97 -0.79 -6.99
C VAL A 222 3.16 0.14 -8.18
N CYS A 223 4.26 -0.06 -8.90
CA CYS A 223 4.53 0.59 -10.17
C CYS A 223 4.09 -0.34 -11.30
N LEU A 224 3.01 0.02 -11.98
CA LEU A 224 2.40 -0.81 -13.01
C LEU A 224 2.63 -0.24 -14.40
N ASP A 225 3.27 -1.02 -15.24
CA ASP A 225 3.40 -0.76 -16.66
C ASP A 225 2.04 -0.91 -17.37
N THR A 226 1.62 0.16 -18.03
CA THR A 226 0.37 0.21 -18.81
C THR A 226 0.65 0.50 -20.28
N SER A 227 1.86 0.19 -20.78
CA SER A 227 2.22 0.30 -22.18
C SER A 227 1.44 -0.69 -23.05
N GLY A 228 1.49 -0.49 -24.37
CA GLY A 228 0.76 -1.32 -25.32
C GLY A 228 1.17 -2.80 -25.31
N SER A 229 2.40 -3.13 -24.92
CA SER A 229 2.88 -4.51 -24.79
C SER A 229 2.25 -5.29 -23.63
N MET A 230 1.72 -4.56 -22.63
CA MET A 230 1.00 -5.13 -21.51
C MET A 230 -0.48 -5.41 -21.81
N ALA A 231 -1.00 -5.02 -22.97
CA ALA A 231 -2.41 -5.21 -23.29
C ALA A 231 -2.84 -6.69 -23.29
N GLY A 232 -4.09 -6.95 -22.89
CA GLY A 232 -4.72 -8.26 -22.92
C GLY A 232 -4.46 -9.14 -21.70
N VAL A 233 -3.77 -10.26 -21.83
CA VAL A 233 -3.54 -11.22 -20.71
C VAL A 233 -2.63 -10.63 -19.64
N PRO A 234 -1.48 -9.99 -19.96
CA PRO A 234 -0.64 -9.33 -18.96
C PRO A 234 -1.39 -8.30 -18.14
N GLU A 235 -2.21 -7.48 -18.78
CA GLU A 235 -3.03 -6.46 -18.12
C GLU A 235 -3.99 -7.08 -17.08
N ARG A 236 -4.71 -8.14 -17.47
CA ARG A 236 -5.63 -8.84 -16.55
C ARG A 236 -4.93 -9.47 -15.37
N ILE A 237 -3.75 -10.05 -15.56
CA ILE A 237 -2.92 -10.61 -14.50
C ILE A 237 -2.47 -9.50 -13.55
N SER A 238 -2.01 -8.37 -14.09
CA SER A 238 -1.60 -7.21 -13.31
C SER A 238 -2.76 -6.64 -12.48
N HIS A 239 -3.93 -6.52 -13.06
CA HIS A 239 -5.14 -6.10 -12.34
C HIS A 239 -5.49 -7.08 -11.21
N SER A 240 -5.34 -8.39 -11.44
CA SER A 240 -5.55 -9.41 -10.41
C SER A 240 -4.57 -9.26 -9.22
N LEU A 241 -3.30 -8.96 -9.50
CA LEU A 241 -2.31 -8.66 -8.46
C LEU A 241 -2.69 -7.41 -7.67
N ILE A 242 -3.03 -6.30 -8.35
CA ILE A 242 -3.41 -5.04 -7.69
C ILE A 242 -4.60 -5.26 -6.76
N VAL A 243 -5.62 -5.96 -7.23
CA VAL A 243 -6.80 -6.32 -6.44
C VAL A 243 -6.40 -7.10 -5.18
N LYS A 244 -5.52 -8.09 -5.32
CA LYS A 244 -5.06 -8.90 -4.19
C LYS A 244 -4.25 -8.08 -3.18
N LEU A 245 -3.34 -7.23 -3.66
CA LEU A 245 -2.54 -6.37 -2.80
C LEU A 245 -3.40 -5.33 -2.08
N LEU A 246 -4.42 -4.77 -2.75
CA LEU A 246 -5.36 -3.86 -2.10
C LEU A 246 -6.17 -4.56 -1.00
N GLN A 247 -6.65 -5.78 -1.25
CA GLN A 247 -7.33 -6.57 -0.22
C GLN A 247 -6.44 -6.78 1.01
N LEU A 248 -5.16 -7.08 0.80
CA LEU A 248 -4.18 -7.24 1.88
C LEU A 248 -3.91 -5.91 2.60
N ALA A 249 -3.74 -4.82 1.86
CA ALA A 249 -3.55 -3.50 2.43
C ALA A 249 -4.72 -3.09 3.33
N LEU A 250 -5.95 -3.32 2.88
CA LEU A 250 -7.16 -3.05 3.67
C LEU A 250 -7.24 -3.91 4.94
N ARG A 251 -6.96 -5.21 4.85
CA ARG A 251 -6.95 -6.12 6.01
C ARG A 251 -5.85 -5.81 7.03
N GLN A 252 -4.72 -5.27 6.57
CA GLN A 252 -3.55 -5.00 7.39
C GLN A 252 -3.45 -3.53 7.80
N ASP A 253 -4.42 -2.70 7.45
CA ASP A 253 -4.44 -1.25 7.68
C ASP A 253 -3.19 -0.53 7.13
N ARG A 254 -2.71 -0.92 5.94
CA ARG A 254 -1.52 -0.36 5.29
C ARG A 254 -1.90 0.61 4.19
N ASP A 255 -1.12 1.65 4.01
CA ASP A 255 -1.25 2.52 2.85
C ASP A 255 -0.87 1.79 1.56
N PHE A 256 -1.61 2.09 0.49
CA PHE A 256 -1.42 1.48 -0.82
C PHE A 256 -1.42 2.56 -1.91
N LEU A 257 -0.28 2.69 -2.59
CA LEU A 257 -0.08 3.59 -3.71
C LEU A 257 0.07 2.78 -5.01
N LEU A 258 -0.70 3.13 -6.02
CA LEU A 258 -0.53 2.63 -7.37
C LEU A 258 0.06 3.74 -8.24
N ILE A 259 1.21 3.49 -8.87
CA ILE A 259 1.82 4.34 -9.89
C ILE A 259 1.66 3.63 -11.23
N ALA A 260 0.70 4.05 -12.02
CA ALA A 260 0.53 3.54 -13.38
C ALA A 260 1.36 4.38 -14.33
N PHE A 261 2.14 3.73 -15.20
CA PHE A 261 3.00 4.41 -16.13
C PHE A 261 2.95 3.81 -17.54
N SER A 262 3.06 4.68 -18.50
CA SER A 262 3.36 4.38 -19.92
C SER A 262 4.31 5.48 -20.39
N TYR A 263 3.89 6.37 -21.26
CA TYR A 263 4.66 7.58 -21.59
C TYR A 263 4.71 8.60 -20.42
N MET A 264 3.69 8.62 -19.59
CA MET A 264 3.62 9.45 -18.37
C MET A 264 3.21 8.60 -17.18
N ALA A 265 3.74 8.93 -16.01
CA ALA A 265 3.36 8.30 -14.76
C ALA A 265 2.20 9.04 -14.07
N LYS A 266 1.32 8.27 -13.40
CA LYS A 266 0.21 8.78 -12.60
C LYS A 266 0.10 8.01 -11.30
N ALA A 267 0.11 8.71 -10.19
CA ALA A 267 -0.01 8.11 -8.87
C ALA A 267 -1.45 8.18 -8.33
N PHE A 268 -1.88 7.11 -7.70
CA PHE A 268 -3.20 6.97 -7.07
C PHE A 268 -3.07 6.39 -5.67
N GLU A 269 -3.46 7.13 -4.64
CA GLU A 269 -3.65 6.58 -3.30
C GLU A 269 -4.98 5.79 -3.27
N VAL A 270 -4.88 4.51 -3.55
CA VAL A 270 -6.05 3.65 -3.84
C VAL A 270 -6.94 3.49 -2.62
N ARG A 271 -6.36 3.42 -1.42
CA ARG A 271 -7.10 3.27 -0.18
C ARG A 271 -8.04 4.44 0.08
N LYS A 272 -7.58 5.67 -0.22
CA LYS A 272 -8.37 6.90 -0.04
C LYS A 272 -9.43 7.09 -1.12
N ASN A 273 -9.21 6.54 -2.32
CA ASN A 273 -10.13 6.72 -3.44
C ASN A 273 -10.24 5.47 -4.32
N ARG A 274 -11.03 4.50 -3.88
CA ARG A 274 -11.24 3.22 -4.59
C ARG A 274 -11.93 3.39 -5.94
N ALA A 275 -12.79 4.39 -6.10
CA ALA A 275 -13.46 4.65 -7.37
C ALA A 275 -12.47 4.93 -8.52
N ARG A 276 -11.33 5.58 -8.22
CA ARG A 276 -10.26 5.80 -9.21
C ARG A 276 -9.62 4.50 -9.70
N LEU A 277 -9.57 3.47 -8.88
CA LEU A 277 -9.07 2.16 -9.29
C LEU A 277 -10.00 1.52 -10.32
N LEU A 278 -11.31 1.63 -10.15
CA LEU A 278 -12.29 1.14 -11.11
C LEU A 278 -12.16 1.87 -12.45
N ASP A 279 -12.00 3.20 -12.41
CA ASP A 279 -11.75 4.01 -13.61
C ASP A 279 -10.43 3.63 -14.28
N PHE A 280 -9.42 3.28 -13.50
CA PHE A 280 -8.15 2.78 -14.01
C PHE A 280 -8.32 1.44 -14.74
N PHE A 281 -9.05 0.48 -14.16
CA PHE A 281 -9.31 -0.82 -14.80
C PHE A 281 -10.15 -0.75 -16.09
N ARG A 282 -10.81 0.38 -16.34
CA ARG A 282 -11.56 0.60 -17.60
C ARG A 282 -10.67 1.06 -18.75
N LYS A 283 -9.50 1.59 -18.45
CA LYS A 283 -8.58 2.13 -19.47
C LYS A 283 -7.68 1.02 -19.99
N PRO A 284 -7.65 0.77 -21.30
CA PRO A 284 -6.76 -0.21 -21.88
C PRO A 284 -5.31 0.26 -21.78
N SER A 285 -4.39 -0.69 -21.64
CA SER A 285 -2.96 -0.44 -21.74
C SER A 285 -2.59 0.03 -23.15
N SER A 286 -1.84 1.14 -23.26
CA SER A 286 -1.49 1.76 -24.55
C SER A 286 -0.29 2.71 -24.43
N GLY A 287 0.37 2.95 -25.55
CA GLY A 287 1.50 3.88 -25.67
C GLY A 287 2.85 3.22 -25.43
N ASP A 288 3.90 4.06 -25.47
CA ASP A 288 5.28 3.69 -25.17
C ASP A 288 5.54 3.70 -23.66
N THR A 289 6.76 3.31 -23.26
CA THR A 289 7.13 3.16 -21.85
C THR A 289 8.26 4.12 -21.49
N ASP A 290 8.03 5.05 -20.54
CA ASP A 290 9.08 5.83 -19.92
C ASP A 290 9.18 5.43 -18.42
N VAL A 291 10.23 4.67 -18.12
CA VAL A 291 10.52 4.21 -16.76
C VAL A 291 11.10 5.32 -15.89
N SER A 292 11.74 6.32 -16.49
CA SER A 292 12.41 7.40 -15.75
C SER A 292 11.40 8.29 -15.02
N ASP A 293 10.29 8.63 -15.69
CA ASP A 293 9.21 9.42 -15.08
C ASP A 293 8.56 8.66 -13.91
N MET A 294 8.29 7.37 -14.08
CA MET A 294 7.77 6.52 -13.02
C MET A 294 8.72 6.43 -11.83
N LEU A 295 10.01 6.18 -12.06
CA LEU A 295 11.00 6.07 -10.99
C LEU A 295 11.18 7.39 -10.24
N ASN A 296 11.20 8.52 -10.94
CA ASN A 296 11.22 9.84 -10.30
C ASN A 296 10.00 10.04 -9.40
N MET A 297 8.79 9.78 -9.90
CA MET A 297 7.57 9.88 -9.11
C MET A 297 7.57 8.94 -7.90
N CYS A 298 8.03 7.71 -8.06
CA CYS A 298 8.17 6.74 -6.97
C CYS A 298 9.13 7.26 -5.90
N ILE A 299 10.35 7.65 -6.29
CA ILE A 299 11.39 8.15 -5.39
C ILE A 299 10.93 9.41 -4.67
N GLU A 300 10.34 10.37 -5.39
CA GLU A 300 9.80 11.59 -4.78
C GLU A 300 8.72 11.29 -3.75
N THR A 301 7.82 10.34 -4.03
CA THR A 301 6.80 9.91 -3.07
C THR A 301 7.42 9.29 -1.82
N LEU A 302 8.38 8.38 -1.99
CA LEU A 302 9.07 7.73 -0.87
C LEU A 302 9.86 8.71 0.01
N MET A 303 10.39 9.78 -0.58
CA MET A 303 11.18 10.79 0.14
C MET A 303 10.33 11.91 0.75
N SER A 304 9.22 12.29 0.11
CA SER A 304 8.40 13.43 0.52
C SER A 304 7.26 13.09 1.46
N LYS A 305 6.79 11.81 1.44
CA LYS A 305 5.66 11.37 2.24
C LYS A 305 6.11 10.43 3.36
N PRO A 306 6.08 10.87 4.63
CA PRO A 306 6.50 10.04 5.77
C PRO A 306 5.76 8.70 5.84
N GLU A 307 4.48 8.66 5.45
CA GLU A 307 3.67 7.44 5.42
C GLU A 307 4.19 6.38 4.45
N PHE A 308 5.01 6.74 3.45
CA PHE A 308 5.60 5.81 2.48
C PHE A 308 7.06 5.47 2.75
N MET A 309 7.63 5.93 3.87
CA MET A 309 8.98 5.53 4.26
C MET A 309 9.04 4.01 4.52
N SER A 310 10.13 3.38 4.11
CA SER A 310 10.34 1.92 4.21
C SER A 310 9.23 1.08 3.53
N ALA A 311 8.71 1.58 2.41
CA ALA A 311 7.69 0.88 1.62
C ALA A 311 8.23 -0.41 1.00
N ASP A 312 7.31 -1.33 0.71
CA ASP A 312 7.54 -2.43 -0.22
C ASP A 312 7.10 -1.98 -1.62
N VAL A 313 8.08 -1.76 -2.50
CA VAL A 313 7.86 -1.32 -3.90
C VAL A 313 7.87 -2.50 -4.84
N CYS A 314 6.87 -2.64 -5.69
CA CYS A 314 6.80 -3.70 -6.70
C CYS A 314 6.64 -3.10 -8.09
N LEU A 315 7.61 -3.35 -8.98
CA LEU A 315 7.51 -3.02 -10.40
C LEU A 315 6.92 -4.19 -11.17
N VAL A 316 5.79 -3.98 -11.83
CA VAL A 316 5.07 -4.96 -12.63
C VAL A 316 5.13 -4.55 -14.10
N SER A 317 5.82 -5.33 -14.94
CA SER A 317 6.02 -5.03 -16.36
C SER A 317 6.40 -6.28 -17.14
N ASP A 318 6.38 -6.22 -18.45
CA ASP A 318 7.03 -7.21 -19.32
C ASP A 318 8.53 -6.91 -19.53
N TYR A 319 9.03 -5.83 -18.94
CA TYR A 319 10.44 -5.38 -18.97
C TYR A 319 11.05 -5.22 -20.37
N LYS A 320 10.25 -4.86 -21.34
CA LYS A 320 10.74 -4.50 -22.70
C LYS A 320 11.33 -3.09 -22.77
N MET A 321 11.53 -2.46 -21.63
CA MET A 321 12.16 -1.14 -21.50
C MET A 321 13.58 -1.27 -20.95
N PRO A 322 14.49 -0.36 -21.32
CA PRO A 322 15.81 -0.26 -20.68
C PRO A 322 15.69 0.20 -19.24
N VAL A 323 16.74 0.01 -18.44
CA VAL A 323 16.87 0.68 -17.14
C VAL A 323 17.02 2.18 -17.34
N ALA A 324 16.64 2.96 -16.32
CA ALA A 324 16.85 4.41 -16.34
C ALA A 324 18.35 4.77 -16.24
N GLY A 325 18.64 6.07 -16.40
CA GLY A 325 20.01 6.56 -16.28
C GLY A 325 20.66 6.28 -14.91
N ASP A 326 21.98 6.13 -14.90
CA ASP A 326 22.77 5.69 -13.72
C ASP A 326 22.49 6.50 -12.44
N ALA A 327 22.30 7.80 -12.57
CA ALA A 327 22.00 8.67 -11.42
C ALA A 327 20.68 8.29 -10.72
N LEU A 328 19.67 7.93 -11.51
CA LEU A 328 18.36 7.54 -10.99
C LEU A 328 18.41 6.13 -10.38
N MET A 329 19.09 5.22 -11.05
CA MET A 329 19.30 3.86 -10.57
C MET A 329 20.15 3.81 -9.28
N LYS A 330 21.10 4.73 -9.12
CA LYS A 330 21.84 4.89 -7.85
C LYS A 330 20.91 5.28 -6.71
N ARG A 331 19.98 6.21 -6.92
CA ARG A 331 18.98 6.59 -5.89
C ARG A 331 18.13 5.40 -5.43
N ILE A 332 17.82 4.46 -6.33
CA ILE A 332 17.13 3.21 -5.96
C ILE A 332 17.98 2.39 -4.99
N LEU A 333 19.29 2.26 -5.26
CA LEU A 333 20.20 1.54 -4.36
C LEU A 333 20.30 2.23 -3.00
N ASP A 334 20.42 3.57 -2.97
CA ASP A 334 20.46 4.36 -1.73
C ASP A 334 19.18 4.15 -0.91
N LEU A 335 18.01 4.12 -1.55
CA LEU A 335 16.73 3.84 -0.88
C LEU A 335 16.63 2.41 -0.33
N ARG A 336 17.23 1.43 -1.04
CA ARG A 336 17.31 0.05 -0.54
C ARG A 336 18.19 -0.05 0.71
N GLU A 337 19.32 0.64 0.71
CA GLU A 337 20.20 0.74 1.89
C GLU A 337 19.47 1.41 3.07
N ALA A 338 18.61 2.39 2.80
CA ALA A 338 17.76 3.04 3.79
C ALA A 338 16.57 2.17 4.29
N GLY A 339 16.37 0.96 3.72
CA GLY A 339 15.37 0.00 4.19
C GLY A 339 14.12 -0.15 3.32
N THR A 340 13.99 0.60 2.23
CA THR A 340 12.97 0.37 1.20
C THR A 340 13.29 -0.93 0.46
N ARG A 341 12.29 -1.77 0.22
CA ARG A 341 12.46 -3.02 -0.54
C ARG A 341 11.91 -2.87 -1.94
N PHE A 342 12.68 -3.31 -2.92
CA PHE A 342 12.28 -3.27 -4.32
C PHE A 342 12.11 -4.68 -4.87
N TYR A 343 10.94 -4.94 -5.43
CA TYR A 343 10.55 -6.21 -6.01
C TYR A 343 10.18 -6.04 -7.47
N GLY A 344 10.36 -7.09 -8.27
CA GLY A 344 9.94 -7.13 -9.66
C GLY A 344 8.98 -8.28 -9.94
N LEU A 345 7.92 -8.02 -10.69
CA LEU A 345 7.12 -9.06 -11.32
C LEU A 345 7.19 -8.88 -12.83
N GLN A 346 7.87 -9.80 -13.48
CA GLN A 346 7.85 -9.89 -14.93
C GLN A 346 6.66 -10.71 -15.40
N ILE A 347 5.93 -10.18 -16.40
CA ILE A 347 4.82 -10.88 -17.03
C ILE A 347 5.15 -11.07 -18.50
N GLY A 348 5.45 -12.31 -18.91
CA GLY A 348 5.83 -12.66 -20.27
C GLY A 348 7.21 -13.30 -20.39
N GLU A 349 7.73 -13.34 -21.61
CA GLU A 349 8.95 -14.10 -21.96
C GLU A 349 10.22 -13.22 -22.08
N THR A 350 10.14 -11.93 -21.79
CA THR A 350 11.28 -11.00 -22.00
C THR A 350 12.41 -11.30 -21.02
N SER A 351 13.64 -11.19 -21.47
CA SER A 351 14.83 -11.33 -20.63
C SER A 351 15.25 -9.97 -20.09
N PHE A 352 15.18 -9.79 -18.77
CA PHE A 352 15.67 -8.58 -18.12
C PHE A 352 17.11 -8.76 -17.63
N LYS A 353 18.08 -8.44 -18.46
CA LYS A 353 19.50 -8.65 -18.11
C LYS A 353 20.00 -7.67 -17.02
N GLU A 354 19.48 -6.45 -16.99
CA GLU A 354 20.04 -5.37 -16.19
C GLU A 354 19.27 -5.08 -14.89
N TRP A 355 17.98 -5.36 -14.86
CA TRP A 355 17.09 -5.08 -13.72
C TRP A 355 17.37 -5.86 -12.44
N PRO A 356 17.81 -7.16 -12.46
CA PRO A 356 17.91 -7.97 -11.25
C PRO A 356 18.78 -7.38 -10.14
N LYS A 357 19.83 -6.62 -10.48
CA LYS A 357 20.74 -6.01 -9.49
C LYS A 357 20.08 -4.93 -8.61
N TYR A 358 18.94 -4.38 -9.06
CA TYR A 358 18.25 -3.33 -8.35
C TYR A 358 17.09 -3.83 -7.48
N PHE A 359 16.76 -5.11 -7.59
CA PHE A 359 15.66 -5.71 -6.85
C PHE A 359 16.12 -6.69 -5.77
N ASP A 360 15.35 -6.79 -4.69
CA ASP A 360 15.55 -7.79 -3.65
C ASP A 360 15.06 -9.17 -4.11
N ARG A 361 14.00 -9.19 -4.91
CA ARG A 361 13.49 -10.42 -5.55
C ARG A 361 12.73 -10.07 -6.83
N ILE A 362 12.81 -10.96 -7.82
CA ILE A 362 12.04 -10.91 -9.05
C ILE A 362 11.30 -12.22 -9.26
N TRP A 363 10.04 -12.11 -9.63
CA TRP A 363 9.24 -13.25 -10.10
C TRP A 363 9.04 -13.15 -11.60
N ASN A 364 9.04 -14.30 -12.27
CA ASN A 364 8.76 -14.41 -13.69
C ASN A 364 7.48 -15.22 -13.89
N LEU A 365 6.48 -14.60 -14.49
CA LEU A 365 5.21 -15.21 -14.81
C LEU A 365 5.09 -15.39 -16.32
N ASN A 366 5.36 -16.61 -16.79
CA ASN A 366 5.19 -16.97 -18.19
C ASN A 366 3.77 -17.50 -18.42
N PHE A 367 2.87 -16.65 -18.96
CA PHE A 367 1.47 -16.98 -19.16
C PHE A 367 1.19 -17.82 -20.40
N LYS A 368 2.11 -17.91 -21.37
CA LYS A 368 1.92 -18.69 -22.60
C LYS A 368 1.80 -20.20 -22.34
N MET A 369 2.43 -20.69 -21.28
CA MET A 369 2.33 -22.11 -20.90
C MET A 369 1.00 -22.46 -20.20
N LYS A 370 0.21 -21.49 -19.77
CA LYS A 370 -1.00 -21.69 -18.95
C LYS A 370 -2.32 -21.35 -19.67
N LEU A 371 -2.27 -20.97 -20.95
CA LEU A 371 -3.46 -20.65 -21.73
C LEU A 371 -4.36 -21.89 -21.89
N ARG A 372 -5.39 -22.00 -21.05
CA ARG A 372 -6.51 -22.91 -21.30
C ARG A 372 -7.46 -22.25 -22.32
N PRO A 373 -7.90 -22.98 -23.36
CA PRO A 373 -8.72 -22.41 -24.46
C PRO A 373 -10.04 -21.78 -24.04
N SER A 374 -10.55 -22.09 -22.84
CA SER A 374 -11.87 -21.68 -22.37
C SER A 374 -12.03 -20.20 -22.01
N TYR A 375 -10.94 -19.42 -21.91
CA TYR A 375 -10.99 -18.01 -21.48
C TYR A 375 -10.74 -16.98 -22.60
N LEU A 376 -10.55 -17.45 -23.84
CA LEU A 376 -10.32 -16.58 -25.00
C LEU A 376 -11.59 -16.24 -25.80
N MET A 377 -12.73 -16.83 -25.46
CA MET A 377 -14.00 -16.53 -26.13
C MET A 377 -15.03 -16.02 -25.14
N LYS A 378 -14.93 -14.72 -24.79
CA LYS A 378 -16.10 -13.86 -24.50
C LYS A 378 -15.67 -12.42 -24.34
#